data_10c01c61487a0b2c6648dabe35f7e10d
#
_entry.id   10c01c61487a0b2c6648dabe35f7e10d
#
_cell.length_a   1.000
_cell.length_b   1.000
_cell.length_c   1.000
_cell.angle_alpha   90.00
_cell.angle_beta   90.00
_cell.angle_gamma   90.00
#
_symmetry.space_group_name_H-M   'P 1'
#
loop_
_entity.id
_entity.type
_entity.pdbx_description
1 polymer ?
#
loop_
_entity_poly.entity_id
_entity_poly.type
_entity_poly.pdbx_seq_one_letter_code
_entity_poly.pdbx_strand_id
1 'polypeptide(L)' 'MDTKEQQFTEIIRMYERTIYTVCHMFSDNTDEVNDLYQEILVRLWKGFDA' A
#
# COMPACT_ATOMS: atom_id res chain seq x y z
N MET A 1 -13.71 -5.06 17.66
CA MET A 1 -13.51 -3.63 17.81
C MET A 1 -12.61 -3.12 16.69
N ASP A 2 -13.08 -2.14 15.92
CA ASP A 2 -12.31 -1.63 14.80
C ASP A 2 -11.23 -0.68 15.29
N THR A 3 -9.98 -1.02 14.99
CA THR A 3 -8.85 -0.16 15.26
C THR A 3 -8.46 0.57 13.99
N LYS A 4 -7.63 1.62 14.12
CA LYS A 4 -7.08 2.29 12.95
C LYS A 4 -6.33 1.32 12.05
N GLU A 5 -5.59 0.38 12.67
CA GLU A 5 -4.84 -0.61 11.91
C GLU A 5 -5.75 -1.51 11.08
N GLN A 6 -6.87 -1.96 11.67
CA GLN A 6 -7.83 -2.78 10.95
C GLN A 6 -8.49 -2.01 9.82
N GLN A 7 -8.88 -0.78 10.07
CA GLN A 7 -9.47 0.08 9.04
C GLN A 7 -8.50 0.30 7.89
N PHE A 8 -7.24 0.59 8.22
CA PHE A 8 -6.21 0.79 7.21
C PHE A 8 -6.00 -0.48 6.38
N THR A 9 -5.91 -1.63 7.04
CA THR A 9 -5.72 -2.91 6.37
C THR A 9 -6.85 -3.19 5.39
N GLU A 10 -8.09 -2.92 5.80
CA GLU A 10 -9.24 -3.11 4.92
C GLU A 10 -9.18 -2.20 3.70
N ILE A 11 -8.81 -0.94 3.89
CA ILE A 11 -8.68 0.00 2.79
C ILE A 11 -7.60 -0.47 1.82
N ILE A 12 -6.46 -0.90 2.35
CA ILE A 12 -5.35 -1.38 1.52
C ILE A 12 -5.77 -2.61 0.72
N ARG A 13 -6.50 -3.53 1.33
CA ARG A 13 -7.00 -4.71 0.62
C ARG A 13 -7.92 -4.35 -0.55
N MET A 14 -8.74 -3.33 -0.36
CA MET A 14 -9.63 -2.87 -1.43
C MET A 14 -8.87 -2.31 -2.62
N TYR A 15 -7.74 -1.65 -2.36
CA TYR A 15 -6.97 -0.97 -3.40
C TYR A 15 -5.66 -1.68 -3.74
N GLU A 16 -5.44 -2.87 -3.19
CA GLU A 16 -4.20 -3.62 -3.36
C GLU A 16 -3.84 -3.79 -4.83
N ARG A 17 -4.79 -4.24 -5.62
CA ARG A 17 -4.56 -4.46 -7.05
C ARG A 17 -4.19 -3.16 -7.76
N THR A 18 -4.88 -2.09 -7.42
CA THR A 18 -4.61 -0.78 -8.02
C THR A 18 -3.21 -0.31 -7.67
N ILE A 19 -2.81 -0.47 -6.40
CA ILE A 19 -1.49 -0.05 -5.94
C ILE A 19 -0.41 -0.87 -6.66
N TYR A 20 -0.59 -2.18 -6.76
CA TYR A 20 0.36 -3.03 -7.48
C TYR A 20 0.45 -2.64 -8.95
N THR A 21 -0.67 -2.34 -9.58
CA THR A 21 -0.69 -1.91 -10.97
C THR A 21 0.15 -0.64 -11.15
N VAL A 22 -0.02 0.33 -10.26
CA VAL A 22 0.77 1.56 -10.30
C VAL A 22 2.25 1.27 -10.13
N CYS A 23 2.60 0.39 -9.19
CA CYS A 23 3.99 0.02 -8.96
C CYS A 23 4.61 -0.63 -10.21
N HIS A 24 3.85 -1.48 -10.88
CA HIS A 24 4.32 -2.13 -12.11
C HIS A 24 4.53 -1.16 -13.26
N MET A 25 3.86 -0.02 -13.23
CA MET A 25 4.11 1.04 -14.23
C MET A 25 5.50 1.67 -14.07
N PHE A 26 6.07 1.59 -12.87
CA PHE A 26 7.39 2.17 -12.59
C PHE A 26 8.51 1.16 -12.73
N SER A 27 8.24 -0.13 -12.60
CA SER A 27 9.27 -1.15 -12.66
C SER A 27 8.68 -2.50 -13.03
N ASP A 28 9.45 -3.27 -13.81
CA ASP A 28 9.10 -4.67 -14.13
C ASP A 28 9.75 -5.65 -13.15
N ASN A 29 10.62 -5.16 -12.28
CA ASN A 29 11.34 -5.99 -11.33
C ASN A 29 10.48 -6.23 -10.10
N THR A 30 10.24 -7.52 -9.78
CA THR A 30 9.38 -7.91 -8.67
C THR A 30 9.87 -7.34 -7.34
N ASP A 31 11.20 -7.37 -7.11
CA ASP A 31 11.74 -6.85 -5.86
C ASP A 31 11.52 -5.35 -5.73
N GLU A 32 11.70 -4.62 -6.82
CA GLU A 32 11.45 -3.18 -6.82
C GLU A 32 9.97 -2.87 -6.62
N VAL A 33 9.10 -3.66 -7.26
CA VAL A 33 7.65 -3.49 -7.09
C VAL A 33 7.26 -3.69 -5.63
N ASN A 34 7.81 -4.71 -4.98
CA ASN A 34 7.52 -4.97 -3.57
C ASN A 34 8.03 -3.84 -2.68
N ASP A 35 9.22 -3.31 -2.96
CA ASP A 35 9.78 -2.20 -2.21
C ASP A 35 8.91 -0.94 -2.37
N LEU A 36 8.50 -0.65 -3.59
CA LEU A 36 7.62 0.49 -3.87
C LEU A 36 6.29 0.33 -3.14
N TYR A 37 5.73 -0.87 -3.16
CA TYR A 37 4.47 -1.16 -2.48
C TYR A 37 4.60 -0.87 -0.99
N GLN A 38 5.66 -1.40 -0.35
CA GLN A 38 5.88 -1.17 1.07
C GLN A 38 6.08 0.31 1.39
N GLU A 39 6.82 1.01 0.56
CA GLU A 39 7.05 2.45 0.77
C GLU A 39 5.74 3.23 0.68
N ILE A 40 4.90 2.89 -0.30
CA ILE A 40 3.59 3.51 -0.44
C ILE A 40 2.73 3.25 0.80
N LEU A 41 2.74 2.01 1.30
CA LEU A 41 1.99 1.67 2.50
C LEU A 41 2.44 2.48 3.71
N VAL A 42 3.74 2.63 3.89
CA VAL A 42 4.29 3.41 5.00
C VAL A 42 3.83 4.86 4.92
N ARG A 43 3.89 5.44 3.73
CA ARG A 43 3.48 6.84 3.53
C ARG A 43 1.98 7.02 3.76
N LEU A 44 1.19 6.08 3.26
CA LEU A 44 -0.26 6.12 3.46
C LEU A 44 -0.60 5.97 4.94
N TRP A 45 0.10 5.09 5.64
CA TRP A 45 -0.12 4.89 7.07
C TRP A 45 0.17 6.16 7.85
N LYS A 46 1.26 6.83 7.54
CA LYS A 46 1.61 8.10 8.21
C LYS A 46 0.53 9.15 8.01
N GLY A 47 0.01 9.26 6.79
CA GLY A 47 -1.08 10.18 6.51
C GLY A 47 -2.38 9.78 7.19
N PHE A 48 -2.67 8.49 7.24
CA PHE A 48 -3.88 7.96 7.84
C PHE A 48 -3.88 8.15 9.36
N ASP A 49 -2.73 7.98 9.98
CA ASP A 49 -2.58 8.07 11.44
C ASP A 49 -2.44 9.50 11.94
N ALA A 50 -2.21 10.44 11.06
CA ALA A 50 -1.99 11.85 11.40
C ALA A 50 -3.26 12.52 11.94
#